data_6c09f67bcb67831a57a06d9965f1c553
#
_entry.id   6c09f67bcb67831a57a06d9965f1c553
#
_cell.length_a   1.000
_cell.length_b   1.000
_cell.length_c   1.000
_cell.angle_alpha   90.00
_cell.angle_beta   90.00
_cell.angle_gamma   90.00
#
_symmetry.space_group_name_H-M   'P 1'
#
loop_
_entity.id
_entity.type
_entity.pdbx_description
1 polymer ?
#
loop_
_entity_poly.entity_id
_entity_poly.type
_entity_poly.pdbx_seq_one_letter_code
_entity_poly.pdbx_strand_id
1 'polypeptide(L)'
;KPGFMYHQIKEDKQLTYLLKKFNYSKYIYTNATYNHANVVLNNLHIDYLFSKIYSRDTIPSMKPDINSAISVEKNIRLNTNTSTNHEYYFFDDLLENLKTAKERNWITIWISPNFEDKYRYPYLDYAFPTIKIALIHLHKII
;
A
#
# COMPACT_ATOMS: atom_id res chain seq x y z
N LYS A 1 14.78 -10.44 -9.90
CA LYS A 1 15.89 -10.00 -9.07
C LYS A 1 16.79 -11.19 -8.77
N PRO A 2 18.09 -11.09 -9.09
CA PRO A 2 19.01 -12.19 -8.79
C PRO A 2 18.99 -12.53 -7.31
N GLY A 3 18.93 -13.82 -7.01
CA GLY A 3 18.95 -14.32 -5.64
C GLY A 3 17.61 -14.24 -4.90
N PHE A 4 16.57 -13.66 -5.50
CA PHE A 4 15.27 -13.66 -4.85
C PHE A 4 14.55 -14.98 -5.09
N MET A 5 14.12 -15.62 -4.01
CA MET A 5 13.55 -16.98 -4.04
C MET A 5 12.04 -16.93 -3.86
N TYR A 6 11.30 -16.68 -4.94
CA TYR A 6 9.83 -16.57 -4.89
C TYR A 6 9.14 -17.79 -4.25
N HIS A 7 9.69 -18.97 -4.47
CA HIS A 7 9.10 -20.19 -3.91
C HIS A 7 9.13 -20.25 -2.38
N GLN A 8 9.91 -19.36 -1.74
CA GLN A 8 9.93 -19.25 -0.27
C GLN A 8 8.80 -18.38 0.26
N ILE A 9 8.13 -17.63 -0.62
CA ILE A 9 6.96 -16.82 -0.25
C ILE A 9 5.75 -17.73 -0.22
N LYS A 10 5.16 -17.88 0.95
CA LYS A 10 4.05 -18.80 1.16
C LYS A 10 2.79 -18.04 1.56
N GLU A 11 1.65 -18.68 1.34
CA GLU A 11 0.36 -18.18 1.78
C GLU A 11 0.37 -17.86 3.28
N ASP A 12 -0.21 -16.70 3.63
CA ASP A 12 -0.44 -16.27 5.01
C ASP A 12 -1.94 -16.13 5.20
N LYS A 13 -2.56 -17.15 5.77
CA LYS A 13 -4.02 -17.20 5.93
C LYS A 13 -4.55 -16.11 6.84
N GLN A 14 -3.78 -15.71 7.85
CA GLN A 14 -4.16 -14.62 8.73
C GLN A 14 -4.19 -13.30 7.97
N LEU A 15 -3.17 -13.04 7.14
CA LEU A 15 -3.14 -11.84 6.31
C LEU A 15 -4.34 -11.80 5.37
N THR A 16 -4.63 -12.92 4.71
CA THR A 16 -5.79 -13.03 3.82
C THR A 16 -7.08 -12.69 4.55
N TYR A 17 -7.26 -13.26 5.72
CA TYR A 17 -8.45 -13.01 6.55
C TYR A 17 -8.57 -11.53 6.91
N LEU A 18 -7.47 -10.93 7.35
CA LEU A 18 -7.46 -9.51 7.74
C LEU A 18 -7.78 -8.60 6.56
N LEU A 19 -7.22 -8.88 5.39
CA LEU A 19 -7.50 -8.09 4.19
C LEU A 19 -8.97 -8.21 3.77
N LYS A 20 -9.55 -9.39 3.87
CA LYS A 20 -10.96 -9.61 3.51
C LYS A 20 -11.93 -8.87 4.42
N LYS A 21 -11.54 -8.57 5.66
CA LYS A 21 -12.40 -7.85 6.60
C LYS A 21 -12.64 -6.40 6.19
N PHE A 22 -11.76 -5.82 5.38
CA PHE A 22 -11.92 -4.47 4.90
C PHE A 22 -12.74 -4.49 3.61
N ASN A 23 -13.93 -3.93 3.67
CA ASN A 23 -14.83 -3.85 2.51
C ASN A 23 -14.57 -2.57 1.70
N TYR A 24 -13.30 -2.33 1.41
CA TYR A 24 -12.84 -1.18 0.63
C TYR A 24 -12.01 -1.67 -0.54
N SER A 25 -11.99 -0.90 -1.62
CA SER A 25 -11.12 -1.19 -2.76
C SER A 25 -9.65 -1.17 -2.31
N LYS A 26 -8.89 -2.15 -2.77
CA LYS A 26 -7.50 -2.34 -2.38
C LYS A 26 -6.62 -2.29 -3.62
N TYR A 27 -5.48 -1.62 -3.47
CA TYR A 27 -4.53 -1.41 -4.56
C TYR A 27 -3.12 -1.71 -4.05
N ILE A 28 -2.28 -2.16 -4.97
CA ILE A 28 -0.83 -2.24 -4.74
C ILE A 28 -0.20 -1.03 -5.40
N TYR A 29 0.66 -0.34 -4.67
CA TYR A 29 1.42 0.80 -5.18
C TYR A 29 2.90 0.57 -4.81
N THR A 30 3.70 0.21 -5.80
CA THR A 30 5.06 -0.30 -5.59
C THR A 30 6.04 0.28 -6.61
N ASN A 31 7.31 0.46 -6.19
CA ASN A 31 8.39 0.78 -7.11
C ASN A 31 8.97 -0.46 -7.79
N ALA A 32 8.51 -1.64 -7.44
CA ALA A 32 8.88 -2.87 -8.15
C ALA A 32 8.19 -2.94 -9.52
N THR A 33 8.63 -3.87 -10.37
CA THR A 33 7.95 -4.12 -11.64
C THR A 33 6.62 -4.81 -11.40
N TYR A 34 5.72 -4.69 -12.37
CA TYR A 34 4.43 -5.38 -12.34
C TYR A 34 4.62 -6.89 -12.17
N ASN A 35 5.52 -7.47 -12.95
CA ASN A 35 5.75 -8.92 -12.89
C ASN A 35 6.20 -9.37 -11.50
N HIS A 36 7.12 -8.64 -10.88
CA HIS A 36 7.57 -8.97 -9.52
C HIS A 36 6.42 -8.91 -8.52
N ALA A 37 5.66 -7.82 -8.54
CA ALA A 37 4.52 -7.65 -7.62
C ALA A 37 3.48 -8.75 -7.84
N ASN A 38 3.16 -9.05 -9.08
CA ASN A 38 2.16 -10.06 -9.43
C ASN A 38 2.58 -11.45 -8.94
N VAL A 39 3.85 -11.82 -9.11
CA VAL A 39 4.35 -13.12 -8.64
C VAL A 39 4.28 -13.21 -7.11
N VAL A 40 4.65 -12.15 -6.40
CA VAL A 40 4.58 -12.13 -4.93
C VAL A 40 3.12 -12.29 -4.47
N LEU A 41 2.19 -11.54 -5.07
CA LEU A 41 0.78 -11.63 -4.70
C LEU A 41 0.19 -13.01 -4.98
N ASN A 42 0.57 -13.62 -6.11
CA ASN A 42 0.11 -14.96 -6.45
C ASN A 42 0.65 -16.00 -5.47
N ASN A 43 1.90 -15.91 -5.06
CA ASN A 43 2.47 -16.82 -4.09
C ASN A 43 1.83 -16.67 -2.70
N LEU A 44 1.39 -15.46 -2.37
CA LEU A 44 0.65 -15.21 -1.13
C LEU A 44 -0.84 -15.57 -1.26
N HIS A 45 -1.32 -15.90 -2.44
CA HIS A 45 -2.73 -16.21 -2.74
C HIS A 45 -3.68 -15.06 -2.37
N ILE A 46 -3.25 -13.82 -2.60
CA ILE A 46 -4.04 -12.62 -2.32
C ILE A 46 -4.21 -11.70 -3.53
N ASP A 47 -3.74 -12.12 -4.69
CA ASP A 47 -3.81 -11.31 -5.92
C ASP A 47 -5.25 -10.86 -6.23
N TYR A 48 -6.22 -11.73 -6.02
CA TYR A 48 -7.63 -11.45 -6.30
C TYR A 48 -8.26 -10.40 -5.38
N LEU A 49 -7.58 -10.05 -4.28
CA LEU A 49 -8.10 -9.05 -3.32
C LEU A 49 -7.80 -7.62 -3.75
N PHE A 50 -6.94 -7.43 -4.74
CA PHE A 50 -6.52 -6.11 -5.19
C PHE A 50 -7.13 -5.78 -6.54
N SER A 51 -7.67 -4.56 -6.65
CA SER A 51 -8.31 -4.11 -7.89
C SER A 51 -7.30 -3.81 -8.98
N LYS A 52 -6.10 -3.34 -8.61
CA LYS A 52 -5.05 -3.00 -9.57
C LYS A 52 -3.70 -2.90 -8.88
N ILE A 53 -2.64 -3.07 -9.68
CA ILE A 53 -1.25 -2.88 -9.28
C ILE A 53 -0.73 -1.64 -10.00
N TYR A 54 -0.28 -0.66 -9.22
CA TYR A 54 0.44 0.51 -9.74
C TYR A 54 1.93 0.26 -9.49
N SER A 55 2.66 0.00 -10.55
CA SER A 55 4.06 -0.42 -10.47
C SER A 55 4.96 0.52 -11.28
N ARG A 56 6.27 0.31 -11.15
CA ARG A 56 7.28 1.12 -11.82
C ARG A 56 7.04 1.23 -13.34
N ASP A 57 6.56 0.17 -13.95
CA ASP A 57 6.37 0.07 -15.41
C ASP A 57 4.92 0.33 -15.84
N THR A 58 4.00 0.60 -14.93
CA THR A 58 2.60 0.88 -15.27
C THR A 58 2.18 2.32 -15.00
N ILE A 59 3.01 3.12 -14.35
CA ILE A 59 2.76 4.56 -14.13
C ILE A 59 4.00 5.36 -14.54
N PRO A 60 3.83 6.65 -14.90
CA PRO A 60 4.92 7.45 -15.49
C PRO A 60 6.10 7.71 -14.57
N SER A 61 5.91 7.72 -13.27
CA SER A 61 6.98 8.03 -12.31
C SER A 61 6.83 7.20 -11.04
N MET A 62 7.92 7.11 -10.29
CA MET A 62 8.00 6.28 -9.09
C MET A 62 7.87 7.13 -7.81
N LYS A 63 7.51 6.46 -6.71
CA LYS A 63 7.58 7.08 -5.39
C LYS A 63 9.04 7.48 -5.10
N PRO A 64 9.32 8.59 -4.45
CA PRO A 64 8.39 9.51 -3.79
C PRO A 64 7.95 10.70 -4.65
N ASP A 65 8.09 10.64 -5.96
CA ASP A 65 7.66 11.73 -6.83
C ASP A 65 6.17 11.98 -6.65
N ILE A 66 5.79 13.23 -6.36
CA ILE A 66 4.39 13.58 -6.14
C ILE A 66 3.54 13.35 -7.40
N ASN A 67 4.13 13.46 -8.58
CA ASN A 67 3.43 13.18 -9.83
C ASN A 67 3.01 11.72 -9.93
N SER A 68 3.78 10.82 -9.31
CA SER A 68 3.42 9.41 -9.21
C SER A 68 2.10 9.25 -8.42
N ALA A 69 2.01 9.88 -7.25
CA ALA A 69 0.81 9.83 -6.42
C ALA A 69 -0.39 10.45 -7.14
N ILE A 70 -0.19 11.56 -7.82
CA ILE A 70 -1.25 12.22 -8.61
C ILE A 70 -1.75 11.29 -9.72
N SER A 71 -0.84 10.58 -10.39
CA SER A 71 -1.21 9.63 -11.44
C SER A 71 -2.07 8.49 -10.90
N VAL A 72 -1.73 7.98 -9.73
CA VAL A 72 -2.52 6.93 -9.05
C VAL A 72 -3.93 7.44 -8.75
N GLU A 73 -4.04 8.63 -8.15
CA GLU A 73 -5.33 9.24 -7.83
C GLU A 73 -6.21 9.40 -9.07
N LYS A 74 -5.63 9.93 -10.15
CA LYS A 74 -6.36 10.13 -11.41
C LYS A 74 -6.88 8.81 -11.96
N ASN A 75 -6.03 7.79 -11.97
CA ASN A 75 -6.42 6.49 -12.51
C ASN A 75 -7.52 5.84 -11.67
N ILE A 76 -7.43 5.93 -10.36
CA ILE A 76 -8.47 5.38 -9.47
C ILE A 76 -9.80 6.10 -9.73
N ARG A 77 -9.81 7.42 -9.81
CA ARG A 77 -11.05 8.19 -10.08
C ARG A 77 -11.67 7.81 -11.41
N LEU A 78 -10.86 7.66 -12.46
CA LEU A 78 -11.35 7.28 -13.78
C LEU A 78 -11.98 5.88 -13.77
N ASN A 79 -11.37 4.93 -13.05
CA ASN A 79 -11.82 3.55 -13.05
C ASN A 79 -12.99 3.28 -12.11
N THR A 80 -13.19 4.12 -11.11
CA THR A 80 -14.32 3.98 -10.17
C THR A 80 -15.54 4.76 -10.62
N ASN A 81 -15.39 5.62 -11.62
CA ASN A 81 -16.48 6.39 -12.20
C ASN A 81 -17.30 7.14 -11.14
N THR A 82 -16.63 7.71 -10.16
CA THR A 82 -17.27 8.45 -9.09
C THR A 82 -16.77 9.88 -9.07
N SER A 83 -17.67 10.82 -8.76
CA SER A 83 -17.36 12.24 -8.61
C SER A 83 -16.99 12.60 -7.18
N THR A 84 -17.14 11.67 -6.23
CA THR A 84 -16.82 11.91 -4.83
C THR A 84 -15.31 11.78 -4.60
N ASN A 85 -14.82 12.58 -3.66
CA ASN A 85 -13.42 12.46 -3.23
C ASN A 85 -13.23 11.15 -2.47
N HIS A 86 -12.15 10.47 -2.79
CA HIS A 86 -11.76 9.26 -2.08
C HIS A 86 -10.88 9.62 -0.89
N GLU A 87 -10.95 8.78 0.12
CA GLU A 87 -10.04 8.81 1.24
C GLU A 87 -9.05 7.66 1.04
N TYR A 88 -7.75 7.99 0.99
CA TYR A 88 -6.71 7.01 0.70
C TYR A 88 -5.95 6.66 1.97
N TYR A 89 -5.87 5.38 2.28
CA TYR A 89 -5.06 4.84 3.38
C TYR A 89 -3.83 4.21 2.76
N PHE A 90 -2.67 4.74 3.05
CA PHE A 90 -1.42 4.36 2.41
C PHE A 90 -0.46 3.76 3.43
N PHE A 91 -0.06 2.51 3.18
CA PHE A 91 0.85 1.74 4.01
C PHE A 91 2.20 1.65 3.30
N ASP A 92 3.25 2.11 3.94
CA ASP A 92 4.60 2.04 3.36
C ASP A 92 5.63 1.99 4.49
N ASP A 93 6.83 1.50 4.17
CA ASP A 93 7.95 1.44 5.12
C ASP A 93 8.91 2.61 4.97
N LEU A 94 8.90 3.30 3.83
CA LEU A 94 9.81 4.40 3.55
C LEU A 94 9.19 5.75 3.90
N LEU A 95 9.84 6.47 4.80
CA LEU A 95 9.37 7.77 5.28
C LEU A 95 9.19 8.78 4.15
N GLU A 96 10.10 8.80 3.19
CA GLU A 96 10.02 9.73 2.06
C GLU A 96 8.76 9.54 1.22
N ASN A 97 8.30 8.30 1.08
CA ASN A 97 7.06 7.99 0.36
C ASN A 97 5.84 8.47 1.15
N LEU A 98 5.86 8.28 2.46
CA LEU A 98 4.77 8.71 3.35
C LEU A 98 4.67 10.23 3.43
N LYS A 99 5.81 10.91 3.40
CA LYS A 99 5.81 12.37 3.39
C LYS A 99 5.11 12.92 2.15
N THR A 100 5.43 12.37 0.99
CA THR A 100 4.76 12.75 -0.27
C THR A 100 3.28 12.44 -0.23
N ALA A 101 2.90 11.28 0.30
CA ALA A 101 1.50 10.90 0.43
C ALA A 101 0.73 11.91 1.29
N LYS A 102 1.32 12.38 2.38
CA LYS A 102 0.70 13.40 3.24
C LYS A 102 0.50 14.72 2.49
N GLU A 103 1.41 15.09 1.58
CA GLU A 103 1.22 16.26 0.74
C GLU A 103 -0.01 16.14 -0.16
N ARG A 104 -0.46 14.91 -0.45
CA ARG A 104 -1.72 14.65 -1.16
C ARG A 104 -2.90 14.47 -0.21
N ASN A 105 -2.72 14.71 1.09
CA ASN A 105 -3.73 14.51 2.12
C ASN A 105 -4.18 13.06 2.27
N TRP A 106 -3.31 12.11 1.94
CA TRP A 106 -3.56 10.70 2.21
C TRP A 106 -3.36 10.41 3.69
N ILE A 107 -4.05 9.42 4.20
CA ILE A 107 -3.84 8.92 5.56
C ILE A 107 -2.63 8.01 5.52
N THR A 108 -1.60 8.34 6.29
CA THR A 108 -0.29 7.70 6.20
C THR A 108 -0.08 6.73 7.35
N ILE A 109 0.29 5.50 7.00
CA ILE A 109 0.50 4.41 7.96
C ILE A 109 1.91 3.86 7.74
N TRP A 110 2.79 4.12 8.70
CA TRP A 110 4.19 3.69 8.64
C TRP A 110 4.31 2.28 9.19
N ILE A 111 4.86 1.37 8.41
CA ILE A 111 5.14 0.00 8.82
C ILE A 111 6.64 -0.14 9.01
N SER A 112 7.06 -0.26 10.26
CA SER A 112 8.49 -0.25 10.58
C SER A 112 8.75 -0.84 11.96
N PRO A 113 9.88 -1.55 12.16
CA PRO A 113 10.31 -1.94 13.49
C PRO A 113 10.57 -0.74 14.40
N ASN A 114 10.77 0.46 13.79
CA ASN A 114 10.99 1.71 14.53
C ASN A 114 9.69 2.50 14.72
N PHE A 115 8.53 1.84 14.68
CA PHE A 115 7.22 2.49 14.73
C PHE A 115 7.03 3.40 15.94
N GLU A 116 7.72 3.14 17.04
CA GLU A 116 7.64 3.98 18.25
C GLU A 116 8.24 5.36 18.05
N ASP A 117 9.07 5.54 17.00
CA ASP A 117 9.63 6.84 16.63
C ASP A 117 8.65 7.72 15.85
N LYS A 118 7.41 7.32 15.71
CA LYS A 118 6.37 8.07 14.98
C LYS A 118 6.33 9.56 15.38
N TYR A 119 6.51 9.84 16.68
CA TYR A 119 6.43 11.20 17.20
C TYR A 119 7.42 12.17 16.56
N ARG A 120 8.48 11.67 15.93
CA ARG A 120 9.49 12.49 15.24
C ARG A 120 9.01 12.99 13.87
N TYR A 121 7.95 12.39 13.33
CA TYR A 121 7.53 12.62 11.95
C TYR A 121 6.07 13.07 11.90
N PRO A 122 5.82 14.39 11.84
CA PRO A 122 4.45 14.91 11.94
C PRO A 122 3.55 14.54 10.74
N TYR A 123 4.13 14.08 9.64
CA TYR A 123 3.37 13.65 8.46
C TYR A 123 2.84 12.21 8.57
N LEU A 124 3.10 11.52 9.69
CA LEU A 124 2.56 10.16 9.92
C LEU A 124 1.27 10.25 10.74
N ASP A 125 0.23 9.61 10.24
CA ASP A 125 -1.02 9.47 11.00
C ASP A 125 -0.97 8.28 11.94
N TYR A 126 -0.38 7.16 11.48
CA TYR A 126 -0.26 5.93 12.25
C TYR A 126 1.10 5.29 12.02
N ALA A 127 1.53 4.47 12.97
CA ALA A 127 2.71 3.63 12.81
C ALA A 127 2.52 2.32 13.56
N PHE A 128 2.94 1.23 12.92
CA PHE A 128 2.82 -0.12 13.47
C PHE A 128 4.05 -0.93 13.08
N PRO A 129 4.36 -1.99 13.86
CA PRO A 129 5.54 -2.81 13.56
C PRO A 129 5.37 -3.70 12.33
N THR A 130 4.15 -4.14 12.04
CA THR A 130 3.86 -5.03 10.90
C THR A 130 2.53 -4.66 10.26
N ILE A 131 2.36 -5.08 9.00
CA ILE A 131 1.11 -4.87 8.28
C ILE A 131 -0.06 -5.58 8.99
N LYS A 132 0.13 -6.77 9.52
CA LYS A 132 -0.93 -7.51 10.18
C LYS A 132 -1.42 -6.78 11.44
N ILE A 133 -0.51 -6.26 12.24
CA ILE A 133 -0.87 -5.48 13.43
C ILE A 133 -1.60 -4.21 13.03
N ALA A 134 -1.13 -3.53 11.97
CA ALA A 134 -1.81 -2.35 11.43
C ALA A 134 -3.26 -2.67 11.05
N LEU A 135 -3.47 -3.75 10.32
CA LEU A 135 -4.80 -4.14 9.86
C LEU A 135 -5.73 -4.48 11.02
N ILE A 136 -5.23 -5.15 12.06
CA ILE A 136 -6.01 -5.46 13.26
C ILE A 136 -6.50 -4.17 13.92
N HIS A 137 -5.59 -3.22 14.11
CA HIS A 137 -5.95 -1.95 14.76
C HIS A 137 -6.89 -1.10 13.92
N LEU A 138 -6.59 -0.96 12.64
CA LEU A 138 -7.38 -0.10 11.75
C LEU A 138 -8.79 -0.65 11.55
N HIS A 139 -8.97 -1.96 11.56
CA HIS A 139 -10.30 -2.56 11.43
C HIS A 139 -11.25 -2.09 12.54
N LYS A 140 -10.72 -1.69 13.68
CA LYS A 140 -11.54 -1.23 14.80
C LYS A 140 -11.99 0.23 14.67
N ILE A 141 -11.35 0.99 13.79
CA ILE A 141 -11.58 2.45 13.72
C ILE A 141 -12.02 2.94 12.33
N ILE A 142 -11.96 2.11 11.32
CA ILE A 142 -12.41 2.51 9.97
C ILE A 142 -13.42 1.53 9.37
#